data_613344a5852a2169035c78a647493a26
#
_entry.id   613344a5852a2169035c78a647493a26
#
_cell.length_a   1.000
_cell.length_b   1.000
_cell.length_c   1.000
_cell.angle_alpha   90.00
_cell.angle_beta   90.00
_cell.angle_gamma   90.00
#
_symmetry.space_group_name_H-M   'P 1'
#
loop_
_entity.id
_entity.type
_entity.pdbx_description
1 polymer ?
#
loop_
_entity_poly.entity_id
_entity_poly.type
_entity_poly.pdbx_seq_one_letter_code
_entity_poly.pdbx_strand_id
1 'polypeptide(L)'
;MKLTMQLKSRSYDIILKAGCLANLHQFTNVENRRVFVLTDSGVPKQYAETVAAQCPKATIYTIPQGEGSKCLKVYGQVLQAMLEFGMDRKDLLVAVGGGVVGDLGGFCAASYMRGIDFVNCPTTTLAQVDSSIGGKTAIDLGETKNIVGAFWQPKVVLVDFDTLATLPRRQVVNGLAEALKTGLIGDPQLFALFETEDPEAHIEQIVYRSLKFKKKIVEQDERESSVRACLNFGHTIGHGIEAVRGVRGRRTTGLYHGECVALGMLPMIEDPALVKRVRAVYRTLGLPTHAGANKEKVLAYMQHDKKASGSSITVIKCPGLGCWRADKLPMTELPALLGIEE
;
A
#
# COMPACT_ATOMS: atom_id res chain seq x y z
N MET A 1 20.30 2.31 3.51
CA MET A 1 19.76 3.63 3.93
C MET A 1 18.81 3.43 5.11
N LYS A 2 18.56 4.46 5.94
CA LYS A 2 17.66 4.39 7.10
C LYS A 2 16.79 5.66 7.15
N LEU A 3 15.52 5.50 7.41
CA LEU A 3 14.59 6.57 7.78
C LEU A 3 14.01 6.23 9.17
N THR A 4 13.67 7.25 9.97
CA THR A 4 13.00 7.04 11.26
C THR A 4 11.66 7.77 11.25
N MET A 5 10.55 7.03 11.39
CA MET A 5 9.21 7.58 11.56
C MET A 5 9.08 8.16 12.96
N GLN A 6 8.82 9.45 13.07
CA GLN A 6 8.73 10.18 14.34
C GLN A 6 7.28 10.30 14.82
N LEU A 7 6.84 9.38 15.69
CA LEU A 7 5.48 9.30 16.21
C LEU A 7 5.45 9.22 17.75
N LYS A 8 6.26 10.05 18.41
CA LYS A 8 6.43 10.06 19.87
C LYS A 8 6.86 8.67 20.39
N SER A 9 6.07 8.08 21.28
CA SER A 9 6.36 6.73 21.85
C SER A 9 6.20 5.58 20.85
N ARG A 10 5.63 5.83 19.67
CA ARG A 10 5.42 4.83 18.62
C ARG A 10 6.36 5.02 17.42
N SER A 11 7.45 5.77 17.61
CA SER A 11 8.48 5.97 16.59
C SER A 11 9.18 4.65 16.25
N TYR A 12 9.54 4.46 14.99
CA TYR A 12 10.20 3.24 14.51
C TYR A 12 11.12 3.52 13.33
N ASP A 13 12.04 2.59 13.10
CA ASP A 13 12.98 2.68 11.99
C ASP A 13 12.46 1.96 10.74
N ILE A 14 12.80 2.51 9.59
CA ILE A 14 12.58 1.95 8.26
C ILE A 14 13.96 1.71 7.67
N ILE A 15 14.35 0.46 7.55
CA ILE A 15 15.64 0.02 7.04
C ILE A 15 15.48 -0.30 5.55
N LEU A 16 16.26 0.39 4.72
CA LEU A 16 16.24 0.19 3.27
C LEU A 16 17.62 -0.31 2.85
N LYS A 17 17.74 -1.61 2.64
CA LYS A 17 19.01 -2.25 2.32
C LYS A 17 18.77 -3.62 1.70
N ALA A 18 19.46 -3.94 0.60
CA ALA A 18 19.53 -5.29 0.03
C ALA A 18 20.05 -6.28 1.07
N GLY A 19 19.44 -7.45 1.17
CA GLY A 19 19.76 -8.51 2.11
C GLY A 19 19.40 -8.22 3.57
N CYS A 20 18.59 -7.20 3.88
CA CYS A 20 18.27 -6.87 5.28
C CYS A 20 17.34 -7.89 5.94
N LEU A 21 16.56 -8.67 5.20
CA LEU A 21 15.75 -9.76 5.76
C LEU A 21 16.59 -10.80 6.51
N ALA A 22 17.79 -11.07 6.02
CA ALA A 22 18.74 -12.01 6.66
C ALA A 22 19.34 -11.46 7.97
N ASN A 23 19.01 -10.25 8.35
CA ASN A 23 19.56 -9.56 9.52
C ASN A 23 18.47 -9.05 10.48
N LEU A 24 17.29 -9.64 10.50
CA LEU A 24 16.17 -9.25 11.37
C LEU A 24 16.61 -9.10 12.83
N HIS A 25 17.42 -10.04 13.35
CA HIS A 25 17.93 -10.07 14.72
C HIS A 25 18.72 -8.80 15.11
N GLN A 26 19.26 -8.04 14.14
CA GLN A 26 19.96 -6.78 14.42
C GLN A 26 19.00 -5.61 14.66
N PHE A 27 17.73 -5.73 14.24
CA PHE A 27 16.75 -4.64 14.26
C PHE A 27 15.65 -4.86 15.29
N THR A 28 15.46 -6.10 15.76
CA THR A 28 14.50 -6.43 16.80
C THR A 28 14.97 -7.64 17.61
N ASN A 29 14.58 -7.71 18.88
CA ASN A 29 14.88 -8.87 19.72
C ASN A 29 14.03 -10.06 19.29
N VAL A 30 14.67 -11.17 18.94
CA VAL A 30 14.04 -12.46 18.56
C VAL A 30 14.40 -13.60 19.51
N GLU A 31 15.36 -13.42 20.42
CA GLU A 31 15.97 -14.48 21.23
C GLU A 31 15.01 -15.08 22.27
N ASN A 32 14.27 -14.25 22.98
CA ASN A 32 13.46 -14.65 24.14
C ASN A 32 11.96 -14.57 23.89
N ARG A 33 11.53 -14.71 22.64
CA ARG A 33 10.13 -14.60 22.24
C ARG A 33 9.78 -15.58 21.13
N ARG A 34 8.52 -15.96 21.04
CA ARG A 34 8.01 -16.67 19.86
C ARG A 34 7.84 -15.67 18.71
N VAL A 35 8.19 -16.11 17.51
CA VAL A 35 8.07 -15.31 16.29
C VAL A 35 7.12 -16.02 15.33
N PHE A 36 5.99 -15.38 15.08
CA PHE A 36 4.99 -15.86 14.12
C PHE A 36 5.22 -15.16 12.79
N VAL A 37 5.73 -15.86 11.80
CA VAL A 37 5.99 -15.33 10.45
C VAL A 37 4.76 -15.56 9.60
N LEU A 38 4.08 -14.48 9.23
CA LEU A 38 2.93 -14.50 8.32
C LEU A 38 3.38 -14.18 6.91
N THR A 39 3.01 -15.03 5.95
CA THR A 39 3.27 -14.84 4.52
C THR A 39 2.10 -15.32 3.67
N ASP A 40 2.13 -15.13 2.35
CA ASP A 40 1.14 -15.71 1.44
C ASP A 40 1.77 -16.65 0.40
N SER A 41 0.92 -17.46 -0.26
CA SER A 41 1.36 -18.47 -1.23
C SER A 41 1.95 -17.92 -2.52
N GLY A 42 1.90 -16.62 -2.77
CA GLY A 42 2.52 -15.93 -3.90
C GLY A 42 3.92 -15.41 -3.60
N VAL A 43 4.29 -15.35 -2.31
CA VAL A 43 5.63 -14.94 -1.87
C VAL A 43 6.57 -16.15 -1.92
N PRO A 44 7.77 -16.05 -2.53
CA PRO A 44 8.77 -17.10 -2.48
C PRO A 44 9.09 -17.53 -1.05
N LYS A 45 8.97 -18.83 -0.76
CA LYS A 45 9.11 -19.41 0.59
C LYS A 45 10.41 -19.00 1.28
N GLN A 46 11.48 -18.88 0.50
CA GLN A 46 12.81 -18.51 0.99
C GLN A 46 12.82 -17.22 1.82
N TYR A 47 11.94 -16.26 1.57
CA TYR A 47 11.93 -15.01 2.33
C TYR A 47 11.39 -15.21 3.75
N ALA A 48 10.30 -15.96 3.90
CA ALA A 48 9.77 -16.31 5.21
C ALA A 48 10.73 -17.26 5.98
N GLU A 49 11.34 -18.21 5.28
CA GLU A 49 12.33 -19.15 5.82
C GLU A 49 13.59 -18.41 6.30
N THR A 50 14.10 -17.43 5.54
CA THR A 50 15.23 -16.57 5.93
C THR A 50 14.95 -15.81 7.22
N VAL A 51 13.73 -15.32 7.39
CA VAL A 51 13.30 -14.64 8.62
C VAL A 51 13.19 -15.63 9.78
N ALA A 52 12.51 -16.76 9.58
CA ALA A 52 12.30 -17.76 10.62
C ALA A 52 13.61 -18.39 11.12
N ALA A 53 14.57 -18.62 10.24
CA ALA A 53 15.87 -19.22 10.58
C ALA A 53 16.70 -18.41 11.58
N GLN A 54 16.41 -17.12 11.77
CA GLN A 54 17.07 -16.25 12.74
C GLN A 54 16.44 -16.30 14.12
N CYS A 55 15.30 -16.99 14.27
CA CYS A 55 14.47 -16.96 15.46
C CYS A 55 14.48 -18.32 16.15
N PRO A 56 14.95 -18.44 17.41
CA PRO A 56 15.02 -19.73 18.12
C PRO A 56 13.68 -20.45 18.27
N LYS A 57 12.58 -19.68 18.28
CA LYS A 57 11.21 -20.20 18.41
C LYS A 57 10.34 -19.52 17.34
N ALA A 58 10.35 -20.03 16.11
CA ALA A 58 9.54 -19.51 15.02
C ALA A 58 8.56 -20.54 14.46
N THR A 59 7.47 -20.04 13.90
CA THR A 59 6.58 -20.77 13.00
C THR A 59 6.24 -19.91 11.80
N ILE A 60 6.02 -20.53 10.64
CA ILE A 60 5.59 -19.86 9.40
C ILE A 60 4.13 -20.24 9.14
N TYR A 61 3.29 -19.25 8.94
CA TYR A 61 1.90 -19.43 8.55
C TYR A 61 1.66 -18.79 7.19
N THR A 62 1.21 -19.59 6.22
CA THR A 62 1.01 -19.16 4.84
C THR A 62 -0.47 -19.07 4.53
N ILE A 63 -0.95 -17.87 4.19
CA ILE A 63 -2.30 -17.63 3.72
C ILE A 63 -2.39 -17.76 2.19
N PRO A 64 -3.58 -17.95 1.60
CA PRO A 64 -3.75 -17.86 0.16
C PRO A 64 -3.38 -16.48 -0.38
N GLN A 65 -2.74 -16.43 -1.55
CA GLN A 65 -2.39 -15.18 -2.22
C GLN A 65 -3.63 -14.38 -2.62
N GLY A 66 -3.54 -13.06 -2.54
CA GLY A 66 -4.51 -12.10 -3.10
C GLY A 66 -5.46 -11.50 -2.07
N GLU A 67 -6.17 -10.45 -2.50
CA GLU A 67 -7.05 -9.63 -1.66
C GLU A 67 -8.14 -10.44 -0.95
N GLY A 68 -8.59 -11.55 -1.52
CA GLY A 68 -9.58 -12.43 -0.88
C GLY A 68 -9.16 -13.01 0.48
N SER A 69 -7.87 -12.92 0.82
CA SER A 69 -7.37 -13.30 2.15
C SER A 69 -7.55 -12.21 3.21
N LYS A 70 -7.85 -10.97 2.82
CA LYS A 70 -8.14 -9.88 3.76
C LYS A 70 -9.61 -9.94 4.23
N CYS A 71 -10.00 -11.01 4.88
CA CYS A 71 -11.38 -11.22 5.33
C CYS A 71 -11.44 -11.81 6.75
N LEU A 72 -12.59 -11.67 7.41
CA LEU A 72 -12.82 -12.18 8.77
C LEU A 72 -12.46 -13.65 8.94
N LYS A 73 -12.71 -14.48 7.92
CA LYS A 73 -12.40 -15.91 7.97
C LYS A 73 -10.90 -16.16 8.12
N VAL A 74 -10.08 -15.58 7.23
CA VAL A 74 -8.63 -15.77 7.24
C VAL A 74 -8.02 -15.10 8.47
N TYR A 75 -8.51 -13.91 8.83
CA TYR A 75 -8.12 -13.23 10.06
C TYR A 75 -8.33 -14.12 11.30
N GLY A 76 -9.52 -14.74 11.43
CA GLY A 76 -9.80 -15.67 12.53
C GLY A 76 -8.88 -16.90 12.52
N GLN A 77 -8.55 -17.43 11.34
CA GLN A 77 -7.61 -18.55 11.20
C GLN A 77 -6.19 -18.19 11.63
N VAL A 78 -5.72 -16.97 11.28
CA VAL A 78 -4.39 -16.49 11.72
C VAL A 78 -4.36 -16.33 13.24
N LEU A 79 -5.37 -15.71 13.85
CA LEU A 79 -5.44 -15.56 15.31
C LEU A 79 -5.48 -16.92 16.02
N GLN A 80 -6.22 -17.88 15.48
CA GLN A 80 -6.26 -19.24 16.03
C GLN A 80 -4.90 -19.93 15.96
N ALA A 81 -4.19 -19.80 14.83
CA ALA A 81 -2.84 -20.35 14.68
C ALA A 81 -1.83 -19.70 15.63
N MET A 82 -1.94 -18.38 15.87
CA MET A 82 -1.11 -17.69 16.88
C MET A 82 -1.37 -18.23 18.29
N LEU A 83 -2.63 -18.48 18.63
CA LEU A 83 -3.02 -19.06 19.92
C LEU A 83 -2.47 -20.50 20.09
N GLU A 84 -2.62 -21.33 19.05
CA GLU A 84 -2.12 -22.72 19.03
C GLU A 84 -0.59 -22.77 19.12
N PHE A 85 0.11 -21.81 18.54
CA PHE A 85 1.56 -21.66 18.70
C PHE A 85 1.94 -21.21 20.12
N GLY A 86 0.97 -20.83 20.95
CA GLY A 86 1.15 -20.44 22.34
C GLY A 86 1.74 -19.04 22.50
N MET A 87 1.46 -18.12 21.56
CA MET A 87 1.95 -16.74 21.66
C MET A 87 1.40 -16.00 22.86
N ASP A 88 2.22 -15.19 23.48
CA ASP A 88 1.84 -14.28 24.55
C ASP A 88 2.04 -12.79 24.13
N ARG A 89 1.80 -11.87 25.08
CA ARG A 89 1.86 -10.43 24.82
C ARG A 89 3.26 -9.92 24.47
N LYS A 90 4.32 -10.67 24.77
CA LYS A 90 5.72 -10.29 24.51
C LYS A 90 6.23 -10.82 23.18
N ASP A 91 5.44 -11.67 22.52
CA ASP A 91 5.83 -12.32 21.29
C ASP A 91 5.71 -11.38 20.08
N LEU A 92 6.20 -11.82 18.93
CA LEU A 92 6.37 -11.00 17.73
C LEU A 92 5.64 -11.61 16.54
N LEU A 93 4.87 -10.80 15.83
CA LEU A 93 4.41 -11.13 14.49
C LEU A 93 5.34 -10.48 13.46
N VAL A 94 5.81 -11.24 12.47
CA VAL A 94 6.58 -10.72 11.33
C VAL A 94 5.78 -10.97 10.05
N ALA A 95 5.34 -9.89 9.41
CA ALA A 95 4.62 -9.94 8.15
C ALA A 95 5.63 -9.88 6.98
N VAL A 96 5.76 -10.98 6.22
CA VAL A 96 6.67 -11.08 5.06
C VAL A 96 5.82 -11.21 3.80
N GLY A 97 5.61 -10.11 3.08
CA GLY A 97 4.73 -10.16 1.89
C GLY A 97 4.35 -8.79 1.33
N GLY A 98 3.36 -8.79 0.47
CA GLY A 98 2.77 -7.58 -0.08
C GLY A 98 1.82 -6.87 0.90
N GLY A 99 1.07 -5.88 0.41
CA GLY A 99 0.12 -5.10 1.22
C GLY A 99 -0.92 -5.95 1.93
N VAL A 100 -1.40 -7.03 1.32
CA VAL A 100 -2.36 -7.97 1.94
C VAL A 100 -1.81 -8.57 3.22
N VAL A 101 -0.57 -9.06 3.18
CA VAL A 101 0.10 -9.67 4.33
C VAL A 101 0.41 -8.63 5.41
N GLY A 102 0.86 -7.44 5.01
CA GLY A 102 1.14 -6.33 5.93
C GLY A 102 -0.11 -5.83 6.65
N ASP A 103 -1.21 -5.63 5.92
CA ASP A 103 -2.48 -5.15 6.47
C ASP A 103 -3.11 -6.18 7.43
N LEU A 104 -3.23 -7.43 6.98
CA LEU A 104 -3.79 -8.52 7.79
C LEU A 104 -2.91 -8.80 9.01
N GLY A 105 -1.59 -8.94 8.82
CA GLY A 105 -0.66 -9.21 9.91
C GLY A 105 -0.62 -8.09 10.93
N GLY A 106 -0.58 -6.84 10.48
CA GLY A 106 -0.64 -5.68 11.36
C GLY A 106 -1.95 -5.61 12.14
N PHE A 107 -3.10 -5.95 11.52
CA PHE A 107 -4.38 -5.99 12.22
C PHE A 107 -4.48 -7.17 13.19
N CYS A 108 -3.95 -8.35 12.86
CA CYS A 108 -3.80 -9.44 13.81
C CYS A 108 -2.95 -9.01 15.02
N ALA A 109 -1.82 -8.36 14.79
CA ALA A 109 -0.96 -7.87 15.87
C ALA A 109 -1.65 -6.80 16.73
N ALA A 110 -2.45 -5.91 16.11
CA ALA A 110 -3.18 -4.86 16.82
C ALA A 110 -4.24 -5.41 17.77
N SER A 111 -4.86 -6.54 17.43
CA SER A 111 -6.00 -7.10 18.15
C SER A 111 -5.63 -8.27 19.07
N TYR A 112 -4.64 -9.10 18.70
CA TYR A 112 -4.20 -10.23 19.50
C TYR A 112 -3.67 -9.75 20.86
N MET A 113 -4.19 -10.31 21.94
CA MET A 113 -3.85 -9.92 23.34
C MET A 113 -4.00 -8.40 23.62
N ARG A 114 -4.81 -7.66 22.85
CA ARG A 114 -5.00 -6.20 22.84
C ARG A 114 -3.76 -5.42 22.36
N GLY A 115 -2.94 -6.07 21.56
CA GLY A 115 -1.76 -5.49 20.91
C GLY A 115 -0.48 -6.22 21.26
N ILE A 116 0.21 -6.70 20.24
CA ILE A 116 1.56 -7.26 20.30
C ILE A 116 2.46 -6.51 19.33
N ASP A 117 3.76 -6.72 19.50
CA ASP A 117 4.75 -6.17 18.55
C ASP A 117 4.61 -6.79 17.17
N PHE A 118 4.83 -5.98 16.12
CA PHE A 118 4.91 -6.51 14.78
C PHE A 118 6.03 -5.84 13.97
N VAL A 119 6.60 -6.60 13.02
CA VAL A 119 7.58 -6.16 12.04
C VAL A 119 6.98 -6.32 10.65
N ASN A 120 7.16 -5.32 9.79
CA ASN A 120 6.70 -5.39 8.40
C ASN A 120 7.88 -5.55 7.45
N CYS A 121 7.87 -6.61 6.65
CA CYS A 121 8.87 -6.94 5.64
C CYS A 121 8.21 -6.94 4.24
N PRO A 122 8.06 -5.76 3.61
CA PRO A 122 7.38 -5.65 2.33
C PRO A 122 8.19 -6.30 1.20
N THR A 123 7.53 -7.19 0.43
CA THR A 123 8.15 -7.91 -0.69
C THR A 123 7.61 -7.51 -2.06
N THR A 124 6.71 -6.54 -2.13
CA THR A 124 6.20 -5.99 -3.39
C THR A 124 6.56 -4.52 -3.51
N THR A 125 6.73 -4.01 -4.74
CA THR A 125 7.01 -2.59 -4.98
C THR A 125 5.95 -1.69 -4.33
N LEU A 126 4.66 -2.04 -4.48
CA LEU A 126 3.55 -1.31 -3.86
C LEU A 126 3.71 -1.19 -2.34
N ALA A 127 4.07 -2.29 -1.69
CA ALA A 127 4.26 -2.27 -0.24
C ALA A 127 5.54 -1.51 0.16
N GLN A 128 6.61 -1.61 -0.64
CA GLN A 128 7.86 -0.91 -0.39
C GLN A 128 7.74 0.61 -0.56
N VAL A 129 6.97 1.10 -1.53
CA VAL A 129 6.83 2.55 -1.77
C VAL A 129 5.73 3.19 -0.92
N ASP A 130 4.75 2.41 -0.42
CA ASP A 130 3.55 2.97 0.20
C ASP A 130 3.05 2.18 1.41
N SER A 131 2.38 1.01 1.23
CA SER A 131 1.52 0.43 2.26
C SER A 131 2.24 -0.04 3.52
N SER A 132 3.56 -0.28 3.51
CA SER A 132 4.32 -0.78 4.66
C SER A 132 4.47 0.19 5.82
N ILE A 133 4.25 1.49 5.61
CA ILE A 133 4.40 2.53 6.63
C ILE A 133 3.11 3.33 6.85
N GLY A 134 3.00 3.96 8.03
CA GLY A 134 1.86 4.81 8.38
C GLY A 134 0.76 4.11 9.17
N GLY A 135 0.96 2.84 9.54
CA GLY A 135 0.20 2.12 10.55
C GLY A 135 -1.26 1.78 10.19
N LYS A 136 -1.72 2.02 8.96
CA LYS A 136 -3.03 1.55 8.53
C LYS A 136 -2.97 0.03 8.37
N THR A 137 -3.76 -0.69 9.14
CA THR A 137 -3.90 -2.15 9.08
C THR A 137 -5.37 -2.50 9.05
N ALA A 138 -5.79 -3.39 8.16
CA ALA A 138 -7.21 -3.65 7.98
C ALA A 138 -7.49 -4.96 7.25
N ILE A 139 -8.76 -5.35 7.33
CA ILE A 139 -9.40 -6.39 6.51
C ILE A 139 -10.67 -5.84 5.87
N ASP A 140 -11.15 -6.56 4.87
CA ASP A 140 -12.38 -6.27 4.16
C ASP A 140 -13.59 -6.89 4.88
N LEU A 141 -14.75 -6.27 4.75
CA LEU A 141 -16.02 -6.80 5.23
C LEU A 141 -17.03 -6.81 4.09
N GLY A 142 -17.40 -7.98 3.63
CA GLY A 142 -18.22 -8.14 2.41
C GLY A 142 -17.49 -7.54 1.20
N GLU A 143 -18.14 -6.63 0.51
CA GLU A 143 -17.60 -5.94 -0.66
C GLU A 143 -16.81 -4.64 -0.30
N THR A 144 -16.83 -4.25 0.98
CA THR A 144 -16.19 -3.00 1.42
C THR A 144 -14.76 -3.27 1.87
N LYS A 145 -13.83 -2.66 1.16
CA LYS A 145 -12.38 -2.80 1.43
C LYS A 145 -11.96 -1.99 2.66
N ASN A 146 -11.02 -2.56 3.43
CA ASN A 146 -10.30 -1.89 4.51
C ASN A 146 -11.18 -1.24 5.60
N ILE A 147 -12.42 -1.71 5.77
CA ILE A 147 -13.39 -1.07 6.68
C ILE A 147 -13.21 -1.49 8.14
N VAL A 148 -12.63 -2.65 8.38
CA VAL A 148 -12.37 -3.17 9.74
C VAL A 148 -10.87 -3.18 9.97
N GLY A 149 -10.38 -2.34 10.87
CA GLY A 149 -8.94 -2.21 11.07
C GLY A 149 -8.55 -1.35 12.25
N ALA A 150 -7.25 -1.11 12.36
CA ALA A 150 -6.64 -0.30 13.41
C ALA A 150 -5.45 0.49 12.89
N PHE A 151 -5.14 1.60 13.55
CA PHE A 151 -3.84 2.25 13.40
C PHE A 151 -2.83 1.58 14.33
N TRP A 152 -2.00 0.69 13.77
CA TRP A 152 -0.99 -0.07 14.51
C TRP A 152 0.38 0.08 13.85
N GLN A 153 1.32 0.73 14.55
CA GLN A 153 2.65 1.00 14.00
C GLN A 153 3.57 -0.20 14.20
N PRO A 154 4.39 -0.57 13.20
CA PRO A 154 5.39 -1.62 13.35
C PRO A 154 6.54 -1.18 14.27
N LYS A 155 7.27 -2.14 14.85
CA LYS A 155 8.51 -1.86 15.57
C LYS A 155 9.67 -1.49 14.64
N VAL A 156 9.67 -2.08 13.47
CA VAL A 156 10.61 -1.79 12.39
C VAL A 156 9.98 -2.22 11.05
N VAL A 157 10.36 -1.54 9.97
CA VAL A 157 10.06 -1.95 8.60
C VAL A 157 11.37 -2.32 7.91
N LEU A 158 11.47 -3.53 7.35
CA LEU A 158 12.63 -4.01 6.62
C LEU A 158 12.34 -4.03 5.12
N VAL A 159 12.78 -3.01 4.41
CA VAL A 159 12.65 -2.87 2.97
C VAL A 159 13.86 -3.49 2.30
N ASP A 160 13.73 -4.76 1.92
CA ASP A 160 14.77 -5.52 1.24
C ASP A 160 14.56 -5.48 -0.27
N PHE A 161 15.46 -4.80 -0.97
CA PHE A 161 15.35 -4.63 -2.42
C PHE A 161 15.52 -5.95 -3.18
N ASP A 162 16.24 -6.93 -2.62
CA ASP A 162 16.45 -8.23 -3.26
C ASP A 162 15.13 -9.00 -3.44
N THR A 163 14.10 -8.69 -2.63
CA THR A 163 12.78 -9.31 -2.76
C THR A 163 12.08 -8.94 -4.07
N LEU A 164 12.43 -7.81 -4.68
CA LEU A 164 11.84 -7.36 -5.94
C LEU A 164 12.35 -8.15 -7.15
N ALA A 165 13.51 -8.81 -7.05
CA ALA A 165 14.08 -9.62 -8.14
C ALA A 165 13.17 -10.79 -8.56
N THR A 166 12.32 -11.27 -7.66
CA THR A 166 11.36 -12.36 -7.93
C THR A 166 9.95 -11.87 -8.24
N LEU A 167 9.73 -10.55 -8.19
CA LEU A 167 8.42 -9.97 -8.40
C LEU A 167 8.10 -9.85 -9.90
N PRO A 168 6.94 -10.34 -10.38
CA PRO A 168 6.54 -10.18 -11.77
C PRO A 168 6.52 -8.69 -12.18
N ARG A 169 7.04 -8.36 -13.38
CA ARG A 169 7.19 -6.99 -13.86
C ARG A 169 5.89 -6.16 -13.73
N ARG A 170 4.72 -6.76 -14.04
CA ARG A 170 3.44 -6.07 -13.88
C ARG A 170 3.18 -5.64 -12.43
N GLN A 171 3.63 -6.42 -11.44
CA GLN A 171 3.55 -6.05 -10.02
C GLN A 171 4.56 -4.97 -9.64
N VAL A 172 5.75 -4.97 -10.27
CA VAL A 172 6.71 -3.87 -10.12
C VAL A 172 6.07 -2.57 -10.60
N VAL A 173 5.54 -2.55 -11.82
CA VAL A 173 4.88 -1.38 -12.44
C VAL A 173 3.64 -0.95 -11.64
N ASN A 174 2.87 -1.90 -11.12
CA ASN A 174 1.73 -1.62 -10.23
C ASN A 174 2.16 -0.77 -9.01
N GLY A 175 3.28 -1.11 -8.39
CA GLY A 175 3.82 -0.30 -7.28
C GLY A 175 4.41 1.04 -7.73
N LEU A 176 5.06 1.08 -8.90
CA LEU A 176 5.62 2.32 -9.46
C LEU A 176 4.55 3.38 -9.72
N ALA A 177 3.29 3.01 -9.95
CA ALA A 177 2.18 3.96 -10.07
C ALA A 177 2.00 4.79 -8.79
N GLU A 178 2.18 4.21 -7.61
CA GLU A 178 2.13 4.92 -6.32
C GLU A 178 3.34 5.84 -6.10
N ALA A 179 4.52 5.40 -6.55
CA ALA A 179 5.70 6.26 -6.53
C ALA A 179 5.53 7.45 -7.48
N LEU A 180 4.96 7.23 -8.66
CA LEU A 180 4.63 8.29 -9.61
C LEU A 180 3.62 9.28 -9.03
N LYS A 181 2.59 8.80 -8.32
CA LYS A 181 1.66 9.63 -7.54
C LYS A 181 2.44 10.57 -6.60
N THR A 182 3.37 10.02 -5.84
CA THR A 182 4.21 10.79 -4.92
C THR A 182 5.02 11.86 -5.66
N GLY A 183 5.59 11.53 -6.80
CA GLY A 183 6.31 12.47 -7.66
C GLY A 183 5.45 13.64 -8.11
N LEU A 184 4.22 13.36 -8.52
CA LEU A 184 3.27 14.35 -9.01
C LEU A 184 2.82 15.34 -7.92
N ILE A 185 2.54 14.86 -6.71
CA ILE A 185 1.96 15.71 -5.65
C ILE A 185 2.98 16.31 -4.69
N GLY A 186 4.25 15.89 -4.72
CA GLY A 186 5.15 16.35 -3.67
C GLY A 186 6.65 16.24 -3.93
N ASP A 187 7.09 15.49 -4.95
CA ASP A 187 8.52 15.31 -5.24
C ASP A 187 8.83 15.38 -6.74
N PRO A 188 8.97 16.59 -7.33
CA PRO A 188 9.28 16.74 -8.75
C PRO A 188 10.55 16.02 -9.20
N GLN A 189 11.55 15.83 -8.32
CA GLN A 189 12.76 15.08 -8.66
C GLN A 189 12.49 13.59 -8.75
N LEU A 190 11.54 13.07 -7.97
CA LEU A 190 11.07 11.69 -8.13
C LEU A 190 10.35 11.52 -9.47
N PHE A 191 9.50 12.49 -9.86
CA PHE A 191 8.84 12.46 -11.16
C PHE A 191 9.83 12.48 -12.32
N ALA A 192 10.90 13.29 -12.20
CA ALA A 192 11.94 13.37 -13.23
C ALA A 192 12.63 12.03 -13.49
N LEU A 193 12.83 11.17 -12.47
CA LEU A 193 13.39 9.82 -12.67
C LEU A 193 12.53 8.98 -13.63
N PHE A 194 11.23 9.15 -13.60
CA PHE A 194 10.33 8.44 -14.52
C PHE A 194 10.37 8.95 -15.96
N GLU A 195 10.83 10.19 -16.16
CA GLU A 195 10.89 10.80 -17.48
C GLU A 195 12.23 10.58 -18.18
N THR A 196 13.33 10.59 -17.41
CA THR A 196 14.68 10.68 -17.96
C THR A 196 15.51 9.42 -17.78
N GLU A 197 15.09 8.52 -16.89
CA GLU A 197 15.85 7.33 -16.51
C GLU A 197 15.00 6.06 -16.69
N ASP A 198 15.65 4.88 -16.54
CA ASP A 198 14.93 3.62 -16.35
C ASP A 198 14.51 3.47 -14.87
N PRO A 199 13.21 3.56 -14.55
CA PRO A 199 12.76 3.46 -13.17
C PRO A 199 13.11 2.14 -12.47
N GLU A 200 13.24 1.04 -13.22
CA GLU A 200 13.60 -0.26 -12.65
C GLU A 200 15.07 -0.27 -12.22
N ALA A 201 15.97 0.41 -12.95
CA ALA A 201 17.37 0.58 -12.58
C ALA A 201 17.56 1.53 -11.37
N HIS A 202 16.60 2.41 -11.12
CA HIS A 202 16.65 3.40 -10.02
C HIS A 202 15.66 3.07 -8.87
N ILE A 203 15.23 1.79 -8.75
CA ILE A 203 14.18 1.37 -7.83
C ILE A 203 14.48 1.72 -6.37
N GLU A 204 15.72 1.59 -5.91
CA GLU A 204 16.11 1.95 -4.54
C GLU A 204 15.89 3.44 -4.25
N GLN A 205 16.25 4.31 -5.19
CA GLN A 205 16.08 5.74 -5.07
C GLN A 205 14.59 6.12 -5.10
N ILE A 206 13.81 5.47 -5.95
CA ILE A 206 12.36 5.66 -6.05
C ILE A 206 11.67 5.27 -4.74
N VAL A 207 12.00 4.09 -4.20
CA VAL A 207 11.44 3.62 -2.92
C VAL A 207 11.82 4.57 -1.78
N TYR A 208 13.09 4.96 -1.69
CA TYR A 208 13.57 5.89 -0.65
C TYR A 208 12.82 7.23 -0.70
N ARG A 209 12.68 7.84 -1.88
CA ARG A 209 12.01 9.13 -2.05
C ARG A 209 10.51 9.03 -1.74
N SER A 210 9.86 7.97 -2.19
CA SER A 210 8.45 7.71 -1.91
C SER A 210 8.20 7.59 -0.41
N LEU A 211 8.98 6.78 0.29
CA LEU A 211 8.87 6.61 1.74
C LEU A 211 9.22 7.88 2.50
N LYS A 212 10.21 8.65 2.05
CA LYS A 212 10.59 9.94 2.67
C LYS A 212 9.44 10.94 2.60
N PHE A 213 8.76 11.04 1.46
CA PHE A 213 7.60 11.90 1.31
C PHE A 213 6.44 11.42 2.17
N LYS A 214 6.06 10.14 2.07
CA LYS A 214 4.96 9.57 2.86
C LYS A 214 5.22 9.72 4.36
N LYS A 215 6.44 9.45 4.81
CA LYS A 215 6.87 9.66 6.20
C LYS A 215 6.56 11.09 6.66
N LYS A 216 6.98 12.11 5.90
CA LYS A 216 6.73 13.52 6.21
C LYS A 216 5.23 13.81 6.39
N ILE A 217 4.39 13.26 5.53
CA ILE A 217 2.94 13.43 5.59
C ILE A 217 2.34 12.73 6.81
N VAL A 218 2.76 11.48 7.08
CA VAL A 218 2.26 10.69 8.22
C VAL A 218 2.65 11.31 9.57
N GLU A 219 3.86 11.87 9.67
CA GLU A 219 4.30 12.56 10.89
C GLU A 219 3.49 13.81 11.21
N GLN A 220 2.95 14.48 10.19
CA GLN A 220 2.08 15.64 10.34
C GLN A 220 0.62 15.24 10.65
N ASP A 221 0.19 14.10 10.13
CA ASP A 221 -1.21 13.65 10.22
C ASP A 221 -1.29 12.11 10.23
N GLU A 222 -1.00 11.53 11.38
CA GLU A 222 -0.98 10.06 11.53
C GLU A 222 -2.33 9.42 11.22
N ARG A 223 -3.46 10.08 11.59
CA ARG A 223 -4.81 9.51 11.52
C ARG A 223 -5.64 9.94 10.31
N GLU A 224 -5.02 10.66 9.36
CA GLU A 224 -5.68 11.12 8.13
C GLU A 224 -6.90 12.02 8.39
N SER A 225 -6.70 13.00 9.23
CA SER A 225 -7.72 14.01 9.54
C SER A 225 -7.55 15.31 8.74
N SER A 226 -6.43 15.48 8.01
CA SER A 226 -6.08 16.73 7.33
C SER A 226 -5.15 16.49 6.12
N VAL A 227 -3.86 16.84 6.24
CA VAL A 227 -2.88 16.84 5.14
C VAL A 227 -2.66 15.46 4.51
N ARG A 228 -2.82 14.37 5.26
CA ARG A 228 -2.64 13.01 4.76
C ARG A 228 -3.64 12.64 3.66
N ALA A 229 -4.75 13.38 3.57
CA ALA A 229 -5.70 13.21 2.47
C ALA A 229 -5.06 13.39 1.08
N CYS A 230 -3.94 14.13 0.95
CA CYS A 230 -3.22 14.29 -0.31
C CYS A 230 -2.78 12.94 -0.92
N LEU A 231 -2.51 11.93 -0.09
CA LEU A 231 -2.13 10.59 -0.54
C LEU A 231 -3.27 9.88 -1.30
N ASN A 232 -4.51 10.39 -1.20
CA ASN A 232 -5.66 9.89 -1.97
C ASN A 232 -5.75 10.47 -3.39
N PHE A 233 -4.73 11.18 -3.88
CA PHE A 233 -4.65 11.62 -5.27
C PHE A 233 -4.82 10.43 -6.22
N GLY A 234 -5.77 10.52 -7.14
CA GLY A 234 -6.15 9.43 -8.05
C GLY A 234 -7.05 8.34 -7.46
N HIS A 235 -7.15 8.23 -6.14
CA HIS A 235 -7.86 7.12 -5.47
C HIS A 235 -9.38 7.23 -5.59
N THR A 236 -9.95 8.42 -5.62
CA THR A 236 -11.41 8.60 -5.69
C THR A 236 -12.01 7.91 -6.92
N ILE A 237 -11.42 8.14 -8.09
CA ILE A 237 -11.80 7.46 -9.35
C ILE A 237 -11.18 6.06 -9.42
N GLY A 238 -9.93 5.92 -8.98
CA GLY A 238 -9.19 4.66 -9.00
C GLY A 238 -9.93 3.53 -8.28
N HIS A 239 -10.45 3.77 -7.08
CA HIS A 239 -11.24 2.78 -6.33
C HIS A 239 -12.56 2.43 -7.05
N GLY A 240 -13.21 3.40 -7.68
CA GLY A 240 -14.38 3.12 -8.51
C GLY A 240 -14.05 2.21 -9.69
N ILE A 241 -12.94 2.47 -10.39
CA ILE A 241 -12.45 1.60 -11.47
C ILE A 241 -12.08 0.22 -10.93
N GLU A 242 -11.39 0.15 -9.80
CA GLU A 242 -10.98 -1.10 -9.15
C GLU A 242 -12.19 -1.95 -8.75
N ALA A 243 -13.25 -1.34 -8.25
CA ALA A 243 -14.49 -2.05 -7.92
C ALA A 243 -15.16 -2.70 -9.13
N VAL A 244 -15.05 -2.08 -10.31
CA VAL A 244 -15.67 -2.57 -11.57
C VAL A 244 -14.73 -3.50 -12.35
N ARG A 245 -13.43 -3.20 -12.39
CA ARG A 245 -12.43 -3.83 -13.28
C ARG A 245 -11.24 -4.44 -12.56
N GLY A 246 -11.15 -4.29 -11.25
CA GLY A 246 -10.03 -4.79 -10.46
C GLY A 246 -9.90 -6.33 -10.48
N VAL A 247 -8.69 -6.80 -10.23
CA VAL A 247 -8.41 -8.22 -9.99
C VAL A 247 -9.15 -8.66 -8.74
N ARG A 248 -10.00 -9.70 -8.85
CA ARG A 248 -10.77 -10.25 -7.72
C ARG A 248 -10.45 -11.71 -7.49
N GLY A 249 -10.08 -12.04 -6.26
CA GLY A 249 -9.84 -13.41 -5.85
C GLY A 249 -8.73 -14.07 -6.69
N ARG A 250 -9.01 -15.27 -7.25
CA ARG A 250 -8.07 -16.02 -8.10
C ARG A 250 -8.08 -15.58 -9.58
N ARG A 251 -8.88 -14.59 -9.95
CA ARG A 251 -8.92 -14.11 -11.34
C ARG A 251 -7.70 -13.24 -11.62
N THR A 252 -6.90 -13.66 -12.57
CA THR A 252 -5.73 -12.90 -13.07
C THR A 252 -6.10 -11.84 -14.11
N THR A 253 -7.35 -11.84 -14.58
CA THR A 253 -7.87 -10.87 -15.56
C THR A 253 -8.51 -9.69 -14.80
N GLY A 254 -7.97 -8.49 -14.99
CA GLY A 254 -8.43 -7.26 -14.35
C GLY A 254 -7.28 -6.27 -14.20
N LEU A 255 -7.58 -5.12 -13.64
CA LEU A 255 -6.59 -4.09 -13.33
C LEU A 255 -6.12 -4.23 -11.88
N TYR A 256 -4.82 -4.09 -11.66
CA TYR A 256 -4.28 -3.98 -10.32
C TYR A 256 -4.53 -2.59 -9.72
N HIS A 257 -4.41 -2.47 -8.41
CA HIS A 257 -4.67 -1.24 -7.67
C HIS A 257 -3.95 -0.02 -8.25
N GLY A 258 -2.63 -0.09 -8.41
CA GLY A 258 -1.84 1.03 -8.97
C GLY A 258 -2.21 1.36 -10.42
N GLU A 259 -2.62 0.37 -11.23
CA GLU A 259 -3.14 0.61 -12.57
C GLU A 259 -4.46 1.42 -12.51
N CYS A 260 -5.32 1.11 -11.55
CA CYS A 260 -6.56 1.87 -11.31
C CYS A 260 -6.29 3.28 -10.80
N VAL A 261 -5.35 3.43 -9.85
CA VAL A 261 -4.92 4.73 -9.33
C VAL A 261 -4.30 5.58 -10.44
N ALA A 262 -3.46 4.99 -11.30
CA ALA A 262 -2.87 5.68 -12.45
C ALA A 262 -3.97 6.26 -13.37
N LEU A 263 -4.99 5.48 -13.68
CA LEU A 263 -6.14 5.97 -14.45
C LEU A 263 -6.90 7.08 -13.73
N GLY A 264 -7.06 6.97 -12.41
CA GLY A 264 -7.74 7.97 -11.60
C GLY A 264 -6.97 9.27 -11.43
N MET A 265 -5.64 9.27 -11.59
CA MET A 265 -4.81 10.48 -11.54
C MET A 265 -5.01 11.40 -12.74
N LEU A 266 -5.18 10.83 -13.95
CA LEU A 266 -5.21 11.61 -15.19
C LEU A 266 -6.26 12.74 -15.20
N PRO A 267 -7.54 12.51 -14.84
CA PRO A 267 -8.55 13.56 -14.80
C PRO A 267 -8.39 14.55 -13.65
N MET A 268 -7.50 14.26 -12.69
CA MET A 268 -7.22 15.10 -11.53
C MET A 268 -6.02 16.05 -11.75
N ILE A 269 -5.31 15.94 -12.88
CA ILE A 269 -4.22 16.85 -13.26
C ILE A 269 -4.81 18.01 -14.06
N GLU A 270 -4.60 19.25 -13.57
CA GLU A 270 -5.18 20.44 -14.19
C GLU A 270 -4.31 21.03 -15.32
N ASP A 271 -2.98 20.80 -15.30
CA ASP A 271 -2.05 21.24 -16.35
C ASP A 271 -2.04 20.27 -17.54
N PRO A 272 -2.52 20.67 -18.74
CA PRO A 272 -2.51 19.81 -19.92
C PRO A 272 -1.11 19.40 -20.39
N ALA A 273 -0.09 20.24 -20.14
CA ALA A 273 1.30 19.90 -20.48
C ALA A 273 1.79 18.77 -19.59
N LEU A 274 1.47 18.82 -18.28
CA LEU A 274 1.79 17.75 -17.34
C LEU A 274 1.05 16.45 -17.68
N VAL A 275 -0.22 16.51 -18.11
CA VAL A 275 -0.97 15.32 -18.57
C VAL A 275 -0.25 14.63 -19.73
N LYS A 276 0.29 15.38 -20.71
CA LYS A 276 1.06 14.80 -21.83
C LYS A 276 2.31 14.06 -21.32
N ARG A 277 3.05 14.67 -20.40
CA ARG A 277 4.23 14.07 -19.75
C ARG A 277 3.88 12.78 -19.02
N VAL A 278 2.86 12.81 -18.19
CA VAL A 278 2.37 11.63 -17.43
C VAL A 278 1.94 10.51 -18.37
N ARG A 279 1.22 10.83 -19.46
CA ARG A 279 0.84 9.82 -20.46
C ARG A 279 2.05 9.22 -21.20
N ALA A 280 3.13 9.97 -21.38
CA ALA A 280 4.37 9.46 -21.94
C ALA A 280 5.01 8.45 -20.97
N VAL A 281 5.13 8.79 -19.69
CA VAL A 281 5.60 7.88 -18.64
C VAL A 281 4.74 6.61 -18.55
N TYR A 282 3.40 6.73 -18.62
CA TYR A 282 2.53 5.54 -18.60
C TYR A 282 2.82 4.59 -19.76
N ARG A 283 3.05 5.13 -20.97
CA ARG A 283 3.41 4.29 -22.12
C ARG A 283 4.73 3.56 -21.94
N THR A 284 5.74 4.25 -21.41
CA THR A 284 7.06 3.64 -21.11
C THR A 284 6.95 2.53 -20.09
N LEU A 285 6.19 2.73 -19.01
CA LEU A 285 5.99 1.75 -17.95
C LEU A 285 5.04 0.60 -18.36
N GLY A 286 4.19 0.81 -19.36
CA GLY A 286 3.11 -0.11 -19.71
C GLY A 286 1.88 0.03 -18.80
N LEU A 287 1.70 1.20 -18.15
CA LEU A 287 0.49 1.52 -17.41
C LEU A 287 -0.68 1.80 -18.37
N PRO A 288 -1.93 1.46 -18.01
CA PRO A 288 -3.08 1.72 -18.86
C PRO A 288 -3.35 3.22 -18.95
N THR A 289 -3.78 3.66 -20.15
CA THR A 289 -4.25 5.03 -20.41
C THR A 289 -5.76 5.14 -20.56
N HIS A 290 -6.45 3.97 -20.55
CA HIS A 290 -7.90 3.86 -20.65
C HIS A 290 -8.40 2.76 -19.71
N ALA A 291 -9.47 3.02 -18.98
CA ALA A 291 -10.01 2.08 -18.02
C ALA A 291 -10.73 0.89 -18.66
N GLY A 292 -11.36 1.08 -19.85
CA GLY A 292 -12.27 0.11 -20.44
C GLY A 292 -13.41 -0.30 -19.46
N ALA A 293 -13.74 0.57 -18.51
CA ALA A 293 -14.76 0.36 -17.51
C ALA A 293 -16.06 1.04 -17.92
N ASN A 294 -17.20 0.44 -17.50
CA ASN A 294 -18.49 1.11 -17.63
C ASN A 294 -18.52 2.27 -16.62
N LYS A 295 -18.63 3.51 -17.15
CA LYS A 295 -18.54 4.74 -16.37
C LYS A 295 -19.69 4.90 -15.38
N GLU A 296 -20.89 4.47 -15.73
CA GLU A 296 -22.09 4.52 -14.88
C GLU A 296 -21.90 3.60 -13.65
N LYS A 297 -21.30 2.42 -13.83
CA LYS A 297 -20.97 1.53 -12.71
C LYS A 297 -19.88 2.11 -11.80
N VAL A 298 -18.86 2.74 -12.38
CA VAL A 298 -17.83 3.45 -11.62
C VAL A 298 -18.46 4.57 -10.81
N LEU A 299 -19.32 5.38 -11.42
CA LEU A 299 -20.06 6.47 -10.77
C LEU A 299 -20.94 5.95 -9.63
N ALA A 300 -21.72 4.88 -9.87
CA ALA A 300 -22.58 4.29 -8.87
C ALA A 300 -21.78 3.81 -7.63
N TYR A 301 -20.61 3.21 -7.84
CA TYR A 301 -19.72 2.82 -6.75
C TYR A 301 -19.21 4.03 -5.97
N MET A 302 -18.71 5.06 -6.65
CA MET A 302 -18.23 6.29 -6.01
C MET A 302 -19.31 6.97 -5.16
N GLN A 303 -20.55 6.99 -5.67
CA GLN A 303 -21.70 7.52 -4.95
C GLN A 303 -22.10 6.68 -3.74
N HIS A 304 -22.03 5.36 -3.84
CA HIS A 304 -22.39 4.45 -2.75
C HIS A 304 -21.39 4.49 -1.60
N ASP A 305 -20.10 4.47 -1.92
CA ASP A 305 -19.00 4.52 -0.93
C ASP A 305 -19.07 5.81 -0.08
N LYS A 306 -19.56 6.91 -0.64
CA LYS A 306 -19.62 8.25 -0.02
C LYS A 306 -21.00 8.68 0.49
N LYS A 307 -22.07 7.92 0.26
CA LYS A 307 -23.41 8.25 0.81
C LYS A 307 -23.43 8.39 2.34
N ALA A 308 -22.49 7.77 3.04
CA ALA A 308 -22.30 7.93 4.48
C ALA A 308 -21.74 9.30 4.89
N SER A 309 -21.24 10.13 3.97
CA SER A 309 -20.56 11.41 4.24
C SER A 309 -21.30 12.67 3.75
N GLY A 310 -22.52 12.55 3.19
CA GLY A 310 -23.37 13.67 2.80
C GLY A 310 -23.38 13.98 1.28
N SER A 311 -23.76 15.20 0.89
CA SER A 311 -23.98 15.61 -0.51
C SER A 311 -22.73 16.00 -1.30
N SER A 312 -21.53 15.84 -0.72
CA SER A 312 -20.27 16.26 -1.33
C SER A 312 -19.14 15.26 -1.07
N ILE A 313 -18.14 15.25 -1.95
CA ILE A 313 -16.95 14.41 -1.88
C ILE A 313 -15.70 15.29 -1.94
N THR A 314 -14.67 14.93 -1.16
CA THR A 314 -13.35 15.55 -1.28
C THR A 314 -12.53 14.79 -2.31
N VAL A 315 -12.04 15.51 -3.34
CA VAL A 315 -11.11 15.02 -4.34
C VAL A 315 -9.77 15.72 -4.21
N ILE A 316 -8.70 15.04 -4.52
CA ILE A 316 -7.37 15.64 -4.56
C ILE A 316 -7.02 15.92 -6.01
N LYS A 317 -6.69 17.18 -6.32
CA LYS A 317 -6.25 17.66 -7.64
C LYS A 317 -4.78 18.01 -7.62
N CYS A 318 -4.15 17.94 -8.79
CA CYS A 318 -2.77 18.33 -9.03
C CYS A 318 -2.76 19.53 -10.01
N PRO A 319 -2.70 20.77 -9.48
CA PRO A 319 -2.67 21.97 -10.33
C PRO A 319 -1.40 22.09 -11.17
N GLY A 320 -0.30 21.50 -10.69
CA GLY A 320 0.99 21.46 -11.37
C GLY A 320 1.93 20.51 -10.66
N LEU A 321 3.07 20.22 -11.27
CA LEU A 321 4.04 19.26 -10.74
C LEU A 321 4.54 19.66 -9.33
N GLY A 322 4.45 18.72 -8.40
CA GLY A 322 4.84 18.90 -7.00
C GLY A 322 3.80 19.60 -6.14
N CYS A 323 2.61 19.85 -6.67
CA CYS A 323 1.53 20.58 -5.98
C CYS A 323 0.26 19.73 -5.91
N TRP A 324 -0.48 19.91 -4.81
CA TRP A 324 -1.80 19.30 -4.65
C TRP A 324 -2.76 20.28 -3.99
N ARG A 325 -4.06 20.06 -4.23
CA ARG A 325 -5.16 20.79 -3.60
C ARG A 325 -6.30 19.84 -3.30
N ALA A 326 -6.95 20.00 -2.16
CA ALA A 326 -8.16 19.28 -1.81
C ALA A 326 -9.38 20.13 -2.15
N ASP A 327 -10.22 19.66 -3.06
CA ASP A 327 -11.45 20.31 -3.49
C ASP A 327 -12.65 19.53 -2.97
N LYS A 328 -13.63 20.25 -2.40
CA LYS A 328 -14.90 19.66 -2.00
C LYS A 328 -15.91 19.86 -3.13
N LEU A 329 -16.27 18.78 -3.82
CA LEU A 329 -17.17 18.80 -4.96
C LEU A 329 -18.56 18.27 -4.59
N PRO A 330 -19.64 18.88 -5.09
CA PRO A 330 -20.96 18.26 -5.05
C PRO A 330 -20.97 16.91 -5.74
N MET A 331 -21.77 15.96 -5.25
CA MET A 331 -21.91 14.63 -5.88
C MET A 331 -22.43 14.72 -7.34
N THR A 332 -23.13 15.79 -7.66
CA THR A 332 -23.63 16.09 -9.02
C THR A 332 -22.54 16.38 -10.04
N GLU A 333 -21.33 16.75 -9.61
CA GLU A 333 -20.20 17.02 -10.51
C GLU A 333 -19.36 15.77 -10.84
N LEU A 334 -19.60 14.64 -10.17
CA LEU A 334 -18.87 13.39 -10.41
C LEU A 334 -19.01 12.84 -11.83
N PRO A 335 -20.20 12.91 -12.50
CA PRO A 335 -20.32 12.49 -13.88
C PRO A 335 -19.32 13.19 -14.80
N ALA A 336 -19.20 14.50 -14.70
CA ALA A 336 -18.29 15.32 -15.51
C ALA A 336 -16.82 14.90 -15.33
N LEU A 337 -16.39 14.54 -14.08
CA LEU A 337 -15.04 14.04 -13.83
C LEU A 337 -14.74 12.71 -14.56
N LEU A 338 -15.76 11.91 -14.80
CA LEU A 338 -15.67 10.65 -15.55
C LEU A 338 -15.87 10.86 -17.08
N GLY A 339 -16.13 12.09 -17.50
CA GLY A 339 -16.51 12.40 -18.88
C GLY A 339 -17.81 11.70 -19.28
N ILE A 340 -18.78 11.67 -18.39
CA ILE A 340 -20.19 11.32 -18.68
C ILE A 340 -20.87 12.64 -18.97
N GLU A 341 -21.34 12.82 -20.22
CA GLU A 341 -22.19 13.93 -20.61
C GLU A 341 -23.61 13.67 -20.07
N GLU A 342 -24.29 14.72 -19.62
CA GLU A 342 -25.69 14.68 -19.19
C GLU A 342 -26.64 14.37 -20.35
#